data_137f85bcfcb0b5a7f17e7d1da151ec56
#
_entry.id   137f85bcfcb0b5a7f17e7d1da151ec56
#
_cell.length_a   1.000
_cell.length_b   1.000
_cell.length_c   1.000
_cell.angle_alpha   90.00
_cell.angle_beta   90.00
_cell.angle_gamma   90.00
#
_symmetry.space_group_name_H-M   'P 1'
#
loop_
_entity.id
_entity.type
_entity.pdbx_description
1 polymer ?
#
loop_
_entity_poly.entity_id
_entity_poly.type
_entity_poly.pdbx_seq_one_letter_code
_entity_poly.pdbx_strand_id
1 'polypeptide(L)'
;MTELGPTDSAKELIERIARALVDHPDQVRVTAVQGENTSVIELTVAKEDMGKVIGKQGRIAIAIRTLLNNVSMKARKRFVLEIIE
;
A
#
# COMPACT_ATOMS: atom_id res chain seq x y z
N MET A 1 -11.15 -17.17 15.35
CA MET A 1 -10.79 -16.29 14.23
C MET A 1 -9.85 -15.20 14.72
N THR A 2 -8.75 -14.99 14.05
CA THR A 2 -7.77 -13.98 14.44
C THR A 2 -8.11 -12.66 13.76
N GLU A 3 -8.27 -11.60 14.54
CA GLU A 3 -8.44 -10.28 13.97
C GLU A 3 -7.13 -9.75 13.43
N LEU A 4 -7.20 -9.10 12.28
CA LEU A 4 -6.04 -8.42 11.72
C LEU A 4 -5.77 -7.15 12.52
N GLY A 5 -4.52 -6.90 12.87
CA GLY A 5 -4.11 -5.64 13.43
C GLY A 5 -4.18 -4.52 12.40
N PRO A 6 -4.05 -3.25 12.84
CA PRO A 6 -4.11 -2.12 11.90
C PRO A 6 -3.08 -2.19 10.77
N THR A 7 -1.86 -2.62 11.07
CA THR A 7 -0.81 -2.75 10.06
C THR A 7 -1.15 -3.83 9.05
N ASP A 8 -1.69 -4.97 9.50
CA ASP A 8 -2.09 -6.05 8.60
C ASP A 8 -3.25 -5.63 7.71
N SER A 9 -4.20 -4.88 8.25
CA SER A 9 -5.34 -4.36 7.50
C SER A 9 -4.88 -3.38 6.42
N ALA A 10 -3.96 -2.50 6.76
CA ALA A 10 -3.39 -1.53 5.81
C ALA A 10 -2.62 -2.25 4.70
N LYS A 11 -1.81 -3.23 5.07
CA LYS A 11 -1.05 -4.04 4.13
C LYS A 11 -1.97 -4.78 3.16
N GLU A 12 -3.01 -5.40 3.68
CA GLU A 12 -3.98 -6.13 2.86
C GLU A 12 -4.71 -5.20 1.89
N LEU A 13 -5.09 -4.02 2.35
CA LEU A 13 -5.74 -3.02 1.49
C LEU A 13 -4.85 -2.65 0.31
N ILE A 14 -3.58 -2.33 0.57
CA ILE A 14 -2.64 -1.97 -0.48
C ILE A 14 -2.43 -3.12 -1.45
N GLU A 15 -2.31 -4.34 -0.94
CA GLU A 15 -2.15 -5.53 -1.77
C GLU A 15 -3.33 -5.72 -2.71
N ARG A 16 -4.55 -5.59 -2.21
CA ARG A 16 -5.77 -5.74 -3.02
C ARG A 16 -5.88 -4.65 -4.08
N ILE A 17 -5.58 -3.42 -3.72
CA ILE A 17 -5.61 -2.31 -4.67
C ILE A 17 -4.58 -2.55 -5.79
N ALA A 18 -3.36 -2.88 -5.43
CA ALA A 18 -2.31 -3.10 -6.40
C ALA A 18 -2.65 -4.25 -7.36
N ARG A 19 -3.13 -5.36 -6.82
CA ARG A 19 -3.51 -6.51 -7.65
C ARG A 19 -4.65 -6.20 -8.61
N ALA A 20 -5.55 -5.32 -8.20
CA ALA A 20 -6.67 -4.92 -9.05
C ALA A 20 -6.22 -4.02 -10.20
N LEU A 21 -5.10 -3.31 -10.04
CA LEU A 21 -4.64 -2.33 -11.02
C LEU A 21 -3.66 -2.89 -12.05
N VAL A 22 -2.88 -3.90 -11.68
CA VAL A 22 -1.74 -4.37 -12.48
C VAL A 22 -2.11 -5.53 -13.42
N ASP A 23 -1.27 -5.74 -14.43
CA ASP A 23 -1.41 -6.86 -15.34
C ASP A 23 -0.75 -8.14 -14.81
N HIS A 24 0.19 -7.98 -13.86
CA HIS A 24 0.94 -9.10 -13.29
C HIS A 24 0.70 -9.17 -11.77
N PRO A 25 -0.52 -9.56 -11.35
CA PRO A 25 -0.84 -9.56 -9.91
C PRO A 25 -0.02 -10.57 -9.10
N ASP A 26 0.50 -11.61 -9.74
CA ASP A 26 1.38 -12.59 -9.11
C ASP A 26 2.73 -11.99 -8.71
N GLN A 27 3.10 -10.84 -9.26
CA GLN A 27 4.35 -10.14 -8.93
C GLN A 27 4.18 -9.04 -7.90
N VAL A 28 2.97 -8.83 -7.41
CA VAL A 28 2.74 -7.86 -6.35
C VAL A 28 3.28 -8.39 -5.03
N ARG A 29 4.09 -7.57 -4.36
CA ARG A 29 4.62 -7.87 -3.02
C ARG A 29 4.39 -6.66 -2.14
N VAL A 30 3.86 -6.91 -0.96
CA VAL A 30 3.65 -5.85 0.03
C VAL A 30 4.28 -6.29 1.33
N THR A 31 5.15 -5.46 1.87
CA THR A 31 5.77 -5.69 3.17
C THR A 31 5.53 -4.48 4.06
N ALA A 32 5.61 -4.69 5.36
CA ALA A 32 5.44 -3.62 6.32
C ALA A 32 6.64 -3.59 7.25
N VAL A 33 7.24 -2.42 7.37
CA VAL A 33 8.32 -2.18 8.34
C VAL A 33 7.73 -1.34 9.46
N GLN A 34 7.64 -1.93 10.65
CA GLN A 34 7.03 -1.26 11.80
C GLN A 34 8.06 -0.52 12.62
N GLY A 35 7.81 0.77 12.86
CA GLY A 35 8.52 1.56 13.85
C GLY A 35 7.62 1.79 15.05
N GLU A 36 8.06 2.62 15.99
CA GLU A 36 7.28 2.93 17.19
C GLU A 36 5.93 3.56 16.88
N ASN A 37 5.93 4.60 16.07
CA ASN A 37 4.72 5.37 15.76
C ASN A 37 4.34 5.33 14.29
N THR A 38 5.20 4.81 13.45
CA THR A 38 5.04 4.81 12.00
C THR A 38 5.32 3.43 11.44
N SER A 39 4.47 2.98 10.52
CA SER A 39 4.73 1.77 9.74
C SER A 39 4.88 2.18 8.28
N VAL A 40 5.91 1.69 7.62
CA VAL A 40 6.12 1.91 6.20
C VAL A 40 5.59 0.69 5.46
N ILE A 41 4.64 0.92 4.59
CA ILE A 41 4.07 -0.12 3.73
C ILE A 41 4.81 -0.05 2.40
N GLU A 42 5.60 -1.07 2.12
CA GLU A 42 6.40 -1.13 0.91
C GLU A 42 5.70 -1.96 -0.14
N LEU A 43 5.47 -1.36 -1.30
CA LEU A 43 4.80 -2.01 -2.43
C LEU A 43 5.79 -2.21 -3.56
N THR A 44 5.88 -3.45 -4.03
CA THR A 44 6.66 -3.81 -5.21
C THR A 44 5.73 -4.45 -6.24
N VAL A 45 5.85 -4.03 -7.48
CA VAL A 45 5.09 -4.61 -8.59
C VAL A 45 6.05 -4.92 -9.75
N ALA A 46 5.55 -5.61 -10.77
CA ALA A 46 6.33 -5.82 -11.98
C ALA A 46 6.76 -4.47 -12.56
N LYS A 47 7.94 -4.40 -13.11
CA LYS A 47 8.48 -3.15 -13.69
C LYS A 47 7.52 -2.54 -14.71
N GLU A 48 6.92 -3.36 -15.54
CA GLU A 48 5.97 -2.93 -16.57
C GLU A 48 4.70 -2.36 -15.97
N ASP A 49 4.40 -2.68 -14.72
CA ASP A 49 3.18 -2.25 -14.05
C ASP A 49 3.35 -1.00 -13.19
N MET A 50 4.56 -0.48 -13.07
CA MET A 50 4.83 0.70 -12.22
C MET A 50 3.90 1.87 -12.57
N GLY A 51 3.71 2.14 -13.85
CA GLY A 51 2.82 3.22 -14.29
C GLY A 51 1.37 3.03 -13.87
N LYS A 52 0.95 1.79 -13.63
CA LYS A 52 -0.43 1.48 -13.23
C LYS A 52 -0.71 1.76 -11.76
N VAL A 53 0.33 1.78 -10.93
CA VAL A 53 0.17 2.10 -9.51
C VAL A 53 0.56 3.54 -9.19
N ILE A 54 1.32 4.18 -10.06
CA ILE A 54 1.67 5.59 -9.94
C ILE A 54 0.61 6.46 -10.61
N GLY A 55 0.24 6.10 -11.84
CA GLY A 55 -0.73 6.83 -12.62
C GLY A 55 -0.18 8.08 -13.26
N LYS A 56 -0.99 8.70 -14.09
CA LYS A 56 -0.64 9.94 -14.78
C LYS A 56 -0.46 11.05 -13.75
N GLN A 57 0.71 11.69 -13.78
CA GLN A 57 1.05 12.76 -12.82
C GLN A 57 0.98 12.30 -11.36
N GLY A 58 1.16 11.00 -11.13
CA GLY A 58 1.15 10.43 -9.79
C GLY A 58 -0.22 10.33 -9.14
N ARG A 59 -1.30 10.51 -9.90
CA ARG A 59 -2.66 10.59 -9.36
C ARG A 59 -3.11 9.33 -8.63
N ILE A 60 -2.73 8.16 -9.14
CA ILE A 60 -3.12 6.90 -8.49
C ILE A 60 -2.39 6.76 -7.16
N ALA A 61 -1.07 7.00 -7.15
CA ALA A 61 -0.29 6.93 -5.92
C ALA A 61 -0.81 7.94 -4.88
N ILE A 62 -1.17 9.14 -5.30
CA ILE A 62 -1.75 10.15 -4.40
C ILE A 62 -3.08 9.66 -3.81
N ALA A 63 -3.93 9.07 -4.64
CA ALA A 63 -5.21 8.53 -4.19
C ALA A 63 -5.01 7.40 -3.17
N ILE A 64 -4.07 6.50 -3.44
CA ILE A 64 -3.76 5.41 -2.51
C ILE A 64 -3.25 5.97 -1.18
N ARG A 65 -2.36 6.97 -1.22
CA ARG A 65 -1.85 7.62 -0.01
C ARG A 65 -2.96 8.30 0.78
N THR A 66 -3.92 8.91 0.10
CA THR A 66 -5.07 9.53 0.76
C THR A 66 -5.90 8.48 1.50
N LEU A 67 -6.19 7.36 0.87
CA LEU A 67 -6.91 6.26 1.51
C LEU A 67 -6.12 5.75 2.73
N LEU A 68 -4.82 5.60 2.58
CA LEU A 68 -3.97 5.12 3.66
C LEU A 68 -3.93 6.10 4.84
N ASN A 69 -3.98 7.41 4.57
CA ASN A 69 -4.07 8.42 5.61
C ASN A 69 -5.36 8.27 6.42
N ASN A 70 -6.47 7.95 5.76
CA ASN A 70 -7.74 7.73 6.46
C ASN A 70 -7.67 6.48 7.35
N VAL A 71 -7.00 5.44 6.88
CA VAL A 71 -6.75 4.24 7.71
C VAL A 71 -5.87 4.60 8.91
N SER A 72 -4.87 5.44 8.69
CA SER A 72 -3.99 5.94 9.75
C SER A 72 -4.77 6.64 10.85
N MET A 73 -5.68 7.52 10.47
CA MET A 73 -6.50 8.27 11.43
C MET A 73 -7.37 7.34 12.26
N LYS A 74 -8.00 6.36 11.62
CA LYS A 74 -8.83 5.38 12.30
C LYS A 74 -8.02 4.53 13.28
N ALA A 75 -6.85 4.10 12.85
CA ALA A 75 -5.99 3.21 13.62
C ALA A 75 -5.15 3.94 14.67
N ARG A 76 -5.09 5.26 14.61
CA ARG A 76 -4.21 6.10 15.45
C ARG A 76 -2.75 5.69 15.32
N LYS A 77 -2.37 5.29 14.11
CA LYS A 77 -1.02 4.88 13.79
C LYS A 77 -0.70 5.39 12.38
N ARG A 78 0.46 6.01 12.23
CA ARG A 78 0.85 6.56 10.94
C ARG A 78 1.31 5.47 9.98
N PHE A 79 0.72 5.43 8.81
CA PHE A 79 1.15 4.56 7.71
C PHE A 79 1.70 5.41 6.57
N VAL A 80 2.80 4.98 6.02
CA VAL A 80 3.45 5.64 4.89
C VAL A 80 3.58 4.61 3.77
N LEU A 81 3.19 5.00 2.56
CA LEU A 81 3.36 4.13 1.38
C LEU A 81 4.66 4.46 0.70
N GLU A 82 5.45 3.42 0.44
CA GLU A 82 6.64 3.52 -0.38
C GLU A 82 6.51 2.55 -1.54
N ILE A 83 6.60 3.07 -2.76
CA ILE A 83 6.56 2.24 -3.98
C ILE A 83 7.99 1.98 -4.40
N ILE A 84 8.38 0.72 -4.38
CA ILE A 84 9.75 0.29 -4.62
C ILE A 84 9.94 0.00 -6.12
N GLU A 85 10.97 0.54 -6.71
CA GLU A 85 11.34 0.26 -8.10
C GLU A 85 12.20 -0.99 -8.22
#